data_27f1f6725cdece49f6bbb6ebbf3e01ae
#
_entry.id   27f1f6725cdece49f6bbb6ebbf3e01ae
#
_cell.length_a   1.000
_cell.length_b   1.000
_cell.length_c   1.000
_cell.angle_alpha   90.00
_cell.angle_beta   90.00
_cell.angle_gamma   90.00
#
_symmetry.space_group_name_H-M   'P 1'
#
loop_
_entity.id
_entity.type
_entity.pdbx_description
1 polymer ?
#
loop_
_entity_poly.entity_id
_entity_poly.type
_entity_poly.pdbx_seq_one_letter_code
_entity_poly.pdbx_strand_id
1 'polypeptide(L)'
;MPALGLLLAGVYAIASLAQVIVGRLIDRFPIKRVFLPIVAAQVVCFLLAARADGWWFYVFAVAYMTFVFGAIPFTDAIIARFVDDSMRSRVAGLRLAVSFGFSSLAVWALGPFVKASGFTALLLTMAVIASLTLLAVSFLPARDPEPTPA
;
A
#
# COMPACT_ATOMS: atom_id res chain seq x y z
N MET A 1 6.18 -5.79 -28.45
CA MET A 1 5.56 -6.14 -27.15
C MET A 1 4.53 -5.09 -26.67
N PRO A 2 3.61 -4.57 -27.50
CA PRO A 2 2.63 -3.53 -27.08
C PRO A 2 1.61 -4.06 -26.10
N ALA A 3 1.25 -5.35 -26.16
CA ALA A 3 0.23 -5.95 -25.28
C ALA A 3 0.62 -5.89 -23.79
N LEU A 4 1.90 -6.14 -23.46
CA LEU A 4 2.35 -6.07 -22.08
C LEU A 4 2.26 -4.65 -21.51
N GLY A 5 2.59 -3.65 -22.34
CA GLY A 5 2.45 -2.23 -21.97
C GLY A 5 0.99 -1.82 -21.72
N LEU A 6 0.07 -2.30 -22.55
CA LEU A 6 -1.37 -2.06 -22.36
C LEU A 6 -1.91 -2.72 -21.10
N LEU A 7 -1.51 -3.96 -20.81
CA LEU A 7 -1.89 -4.65 -19.59
C LEU A 7 -1.38 -3.88 -18.35
N LEU A 8 -0.13 -3.44 -18.38
CA LEU A 8 0.45 -2.66 -17.29
C LEU A 8 -0.23 -1.30 -17.12
N ALA A 9 -0.52 -0.61 -18.23
CA ALA A 9 -1.27 0.65 -18.20
C ALA A 9 -2.68 0.46 -17.58
N GLY A 10 -3.35 -0.65 -17.90
CA GLY A 10 -4.63 -1.01 -17.30
C GLY A 10 -4.54 -1.19 -15.79
N VAL A 11 -3.50 -1.88 -15.30
CA VAL A 11 -3.25 -2.04 -13.85
C VAL A 11 -3.11 -0.69 -13.17
N TYR A 12 -2.27 0.20 -13.72
CA TYR A 12 -2.04 1.53 -13.13
C TYR A 12 -3.29 2.43 -13.20
N ALA A 13 -4.07 2.35 -14.28
CA ALA A 13 -5.32 3.11 -14.40
C ALA A 13 -6.33 2.71 -13.31
N ILE A 14 -6.54 1.40 -13.11
CA ILE A 14 -7.43 0.88 -12.06
C ILE A 14 -6.90 1.26 -10.67
N ALA A 15 -5.61 1.09 -10.43
CA ALA A 15 -4.97 1.41 -9.17
C ALA A 15 -5.07 2.92 -8.84
N SER A 16 -4.96 3.80 -9.84
CA SER A 16 -5.11 5.25 -9.65
C SER A 16 -6.55 5.64 -9.28
N LEU A 17 -7.55 4.99 -9.87
CA LEU A 17 -8.96 5.20 -9.49
C LEU A 17 -9.21 4.77 -8.04
N ALA A 18 -8.57 3.69 -7.59
CA ALA A 18 -8.68 3.25 -6.21
C ALA A 18 -8.20 4.30 -5.20
N GLN A 19 -7.13 5.04 -5.51
CA GLN A 19 -6.66 6.15 -4.66
C GLN A 19 -7.72 7.23 -4.46
N VAL A 20 -8.43 7.60 -5.51
CA VAL A 20 -9.50 8.60 -5.44
C VAL A 20 -10.66 8.11 -4.58
N ILE A 21 -11.05 6.84 -4.75
CA ILE A 21 -12.13 6.23 -3.96
C ILE A 21 -11.74 6.17 -2.49
N VAL A 22 -10.53 5.67 -2.20
CA VAL A 22 -10.03 5.55 -0.83
C VAL A 22 -9.87 6.92 -0.18
N GLY A 23 -9.37 7.94 -0.90
CA GLY A 23 -9.31 9.31 -0.42
C GLY A 23 -10.68 9.80 0.09
N ARG A 24 -11.72 9.61 -0.72
CA ARG A 24 -13.10 9.98 -0.32
C ARG A 24 -13.63 9.17 0.88
N LEU A 25 -13.23 7.90 1.01
CA LEU A 25 -13.61 7.10 2.18
C LEU A 25 -12.92 7.60 3.45
N ILE A 26 -11.65 7.98 3.36
CA ILE A 26 -10.89 8.54 4.49
C ILE A 26 -11.52 9.85 4.99
N ASP A 27 -12.08 10.67 4.09
CA ASP A 27 -12.75 11.92 4.47
C ASP A 27 -14.05 11.69 5.25
N ARG A 28 -14.67 10.51 5.08
CA ARG A 28 -15.98 10.20 5.69
C ARG A 28 -15.93 9.26 6.88
N PHE A 29 -14.89 8.44 6.97
CA PHE A 29 -14.80 7.38 7.98
C PHE A 29 -13.46 7.44 8.73
N PRO A 30 -13.40 6.93 9.97
CA PRO A 30 -12.16 6.81 10.72
C PRO A 30 -11.11 6.03 9.94
N ILE A 31 -9.86 6.52 9.97
CA ILE A 31 -8.73 5.93 9.24
C ILE A 31 -8.64 4.42 9.46
N LYS A 32 -8.71 3.96 10.71
CA LYS A 32 -8.60 2.54 11.04
C LYS A 32 -9.65 1.68 10.33
N ARG A 33 -10.91 2.15 10.25
CA ARG A 33 -12.01 1.39 9.64
C ARG A 33 -11.84 1.20 8.14
N VAL A 34 -11.19 2.13 7.47
CA VAL A 34 -10.95 2.05 6.02
C VAL A 34 -9.65 1.32 5.74
N PHE A 35 -8.60 1.59 6.53
CA PHE A 35 -7.27 1.06 6.28
C PHE A 35 -7.17 -0.45 6.58
N LEU A 36 -7.74 -0.91 7.68
CA LEU A 36 -7.64 -2.30 8.12
C LEU A 36 -8.17 -3.31 7.09
N PRO A 37 -9.37 -3.16 6.49
CA PRO A 37 -9.84 -4.08 5.46
C PRO A 37 -9.02 -4.01 4.16
N ILE A 38 -8.46 -2.84 3.80
CA ILE A 38 -7.62 -2.70 2.62
C ILE A 38 -6.32 -3.48 2.79
N VAL A 39 -5.65 -3.34 3.94
CA VAL A 39 -4.40 -4.09 4.21
C VAL A 39 -4.68 -5.58 4.37
N ALA A 40 -5.81 -5.97 4.98
CA ALA A 40 -6.20 -7.38 5.07
C ALA A 40 -6.43 -8.00 3.68
N ALA A 41 -7.16 -7.29 2.79
CA ALA A 41 -7.35 -7.72 1.42
C ALA A 41 -6.03 -7.82 0.64
N GLN A 42 -5.09 -6.91 0.90
CA GLN A 42 -3.75 -6.92 0.31
C GLN A 42 -2.98 -8.20 0.67
N VAL A 43 -3.00 -8.61 1.95
CA VAL A 43 -2.38 -9.87 2.40
C VAL A 43 -2.97 -11.07 1.66
N VAL A 44 -4.30 -11.15 1.58
CA VAL A 44 -4.98 -12.23 0.88
C VAL A 44 -4.61 -12.27 -0.61
N CYS A 45 -4.59 -11.11 -1.27
CA CYS A 45 -4.22 -11.01 -2.68
C CYS A 45 -2.77 -11.44 -2.94
N PHE A 46 -1.81 -11.10 -2.08
CA PHE A 46 -0.43 -11.57 -2.22
C PHE A 46 -0.31 -13.09 -2.06
N LEU A 47 -1.02 -13.67 -1.10
CA LEU A 47 -1.02 -15.12 -0.88
C LEU A 47 -1.65 -15.88 -2.06
N LEU A 48 -2.73 -15.34 -2.63
CA LEU A 48 -3.37 -15.91 -3.81
C LEU A 48 -2.49 -15.76 -5.05
N ALA A 49 -1.89 -14.59 -5.27
CA ALA A 49 -0.97 -14.35 -6.37
C ALA A 49 0.26 -15.27 -6.32
N ALA A 50 0.76 -15.58 -5.11
CA ALA A 50 1.89 -16.48 -4.92
C ALA A 50 1.62 -17.94 -5.36
N ARG A 51 0.35 -18.31 -5.50
CA ARG A 51 -0.10 -19.67 -5.91
C ARG A 51 -0.78 -19.69 -7.28
N ALA A 52 -0.98 -18.52 -7.88
CA ALA A 52 -1.68 -18.39 -9.15
C ALA A 52 -0.72 -18.43 -10.33
N ASP A 53 -1.17 -19.04 -11.43
CA ASP A 53 -0.46 -19.11 -12.70
C ASP A 53 -1.28 -18.48 -13.82
N GLY A 54 -0.58 -18.07 -14.89
CA GLY A 54 -1.19 -17.56 -16.12
C GLY A 54 -2.08 -16.34 -15.90
N TRP A 55 -3.30 -16.39 -16.40
CA TRP A 55 -4.26 -15.28 -16.34
C TRP A 55 -4.72 -14.94 -14.91
N TRP A 56 -4.84 -15.92 -14.05
CA TRP A 56 -5.20 -15.71 -12.64
C TRP A 56 -4.16 -14.90 -11.89
N PHE A 57 -2.87 -15.12 -12.21
CA PHE A 57 -1.81 -14.28 -11.67
C PHE A 57 -2.03 -12.79 -12.02
N TYR A 58 -2.39 -12.49 -13.29
CA TYR A 58 -2.68 -11.12 -13.69
C TYR A 58 -3.88 -10.51 -12.93
N VAL A 59 -4.95 -11.27 -12.75
CA VAL A 59 -6.13 -10.82 -11.98
C VAL A 59 -5.75 -10.47 -10.54
N PHE A 60 -5.00 -11.33 -9.86
CA PHE A 60 -4.52 -11.05 -8.51
C PHE A 60 -3.47 -9.92 -8.48
N ALA A 61 -2.68 -9.77 -9.53
CA ALA A 61 -1.74 -8.64 -9.67
C ALA A 61 -2.48 -7.30 -9.75
N VAL A 62 -3.54 -7.20 -10.53
CA VAL A 62 -4.42 -6.02 -10.58
C VAL A 62 -5.02 -5.75 -9.20
N ALA A 63 -5.53 -6.79 -8.53
CA ALA A 63 -6.14 -6.66 -7.22
C ALA A 63 -5.15 -6.16 -6.15
N TYR A 64 -3.99 -6.81 -5.99
CA TYR A 64 -3.04 -6.36 -4.97
C TYR A 64 -2.45 -4.98 -5.28
N MET A 65 -2.20 -4.64 -6.56
CA MET A 65 -1.76 -3.30 -6.95
C MET A 65 -2.82 -2.25 -6.61
N THR A 66 -4.10 -2.54 -6.83
CA THR A 66 -5.22 -1.67 -6.46
C THR A 66 -5.20 -1.37 -4.96
N PHE A 67 -4.99 -2.37 -4.11
CA PHE A 67 -4.92 -2.19 -2.66
C PHE A 67 -3.62 -1.51 -2.20
N VAL A 68 -2.48 -1.81 -2.83
CA VAL A 68 -1.20 -1.15 -2.54
C VAL A 68 -1.30 0.35 -2.82
N PHE A 69 -1.79 0.73 -3.99
CA PHE A 69 -1.97 2.13 -4.36
C PHE A 69 -3.07 2.80 -3.53
N GLY A 70 -4.16 2.08 -3.22
CA GLY A 70 -5.21 2.54 -2.32
C GLY A 70 -4.72 2.81 -0.89
N ALA A 71 -3.60 2.22 -0.47
CA ALA A 71 -3.00 2.46 0.83
C ALA A 71 -2.18 3.77 0.91
N ILE A 72 -1.79 4.36 -0.22
CA ILE A 72 -0.94 5.58 -0.24
C ILE A 72 -1.61 6.77 0.47
N PRO A 73 -2.89 7.13 0.23
CA PRO A 73 -3.54 8.26 0.87
C PRO A 73 -3.59 8.17 2.40
N PHE A 74 -3.54 6.96 2.97
CA PHE A 74 -3.59 6.79 4.43
C PHE A 74 -2.39 7.39 5.14
N THR A 75 -1.21 7.29 4.57
CA THR A 75 0.01 7.81 5.19
C THR A 75 -0.06 9.34 5.33
N ASP A 76 -0.57 10.02 4.30
CA ASP A 76 -0.75 11.46 4.32
C ASP A 76 -1.88 11.86 5.28
N ALA A 77 -2.97 11.09 5.30
CA ALA A 77 -4.08 11.30 6.23
C ALA A 77 -3.66 11.10 7.70
N ILE A 78 -2.84 10.10 8.00
CA ILE A 78 -2.30 9.88 9.35
C ILE A 78 -1.46 11.09 9.78
N ILE A 79 -0.55 11.57 8.93
CA ILE A 79 0.27 12.75 9.23
C ILE A 79 -0.64 13.98 9.45
N ALA A 80 -1.63 14.17 8.57
CA ALA A 80 -2.54 15.30 8.67
C ALA A 80 -3.39 15.31 9.97
N ARG A 81 -3.76 14.13 10.48
CA ARG A 81 -4.66 14.00 11.65
C ARG A 81 -3.95 13.84 12.99
N PHE A 82 -2.74 13.29 12.99
CA PHE A 82 -2.03 12.93 14.24
C PHE A 82 -0.77 13.77 14.49
N VAL A 83 -0.39 14.65 13.57
CA VAL A 83 0.81 15.50 13.69
C VAL A 83 0.40 16.97 13.73
N ASP A 84 0.93 17.71 14.70
CA ASP A 84 0.71 19.14 14.83
C ASP A 84 1.15 19.91 13.57
N ASP A 85 0.45 20.98 13.23
CA ASP A 85 0.70 21.78 12.03
C ASP A 85 2.15 22.28 11.92
N SER A 86 2.75 22.66 13.07
CA SER A 86 4.13 23.12 13.15
C SER A 86 5.18 22.06 12.74
N MET A 87 4.85 20.78 12.92
CA MET A 87 5.75 19.64 12.65
C MET A 87 5.38 18.88 11.39
N ARG A 88 4.19 19.12 10.82
CA ARG A 88 3.62 18.34 9.71
C ARG A 88 4.54 18.26 8.49
N SER A 89 5.11 19.39 8.06
CA SER A 89 6.02 19.43 6.91
C SER A 89 7.32 18.67 7.15
N ARG A 90 7.87 18.75 8.38
CA ARG A 90 9.09 18.03 8.77
C ARG A 90 8.87 16.52 8.80
N VAL A 91 7.76 16.07 9.38
CA VAL A 91 7.39 14.65 9.45
C VAL A 91 7.13 14.11 8.05
N ALA A 92 6.41 14.85 7.21
CA ALA A 92 6.16 14.47 5.82
C ALA A 92 7.46 14.36 5.02
N GLY A 93 8.38 15.32 5.15
CA GLY A 93 9.69 15.30 4.50
C GLY A 93 10.56 14.12 4.96
N LEU A 94 10.62 13.86 6.27
CA LEU A 94 11.34 12.72 6.83
C LEU A 94 10.77 11.40 6.33
N ARG A 95 9.43 11.26 6.30
CA ARG A 95 8.75 10.08 5.74
C ARG A 95 9.15 9.85 4.30
N LEU A 96 9.14 10.89 3.47
CA LEU A 96 9.52 10.78 2.06
C LEU A 96 10.98 10.35 1.91
N ALA A 97 11.90 10.96 2.65
CA ALA A 97 13.32 10.60 2.62
C ALA A 97 13.55 9.13 2.99
N VAL A 98 12.92 8.66 4.06
CA VAL A 98 12.97 7.27 4.50
C VAL A 98 12.35 6.34 3.44
N SER A 99 11.15 6.69 2.92
CA SER A 99 10.46 5.87 1.91
C SER A 99 11.28 5.74 0.63
N PHE A 100 11.86 6.82 0.13
CA PHE A 100 12.71 6.77 -1.07
C PHE A 100 14.01 6.00 -0.83
N GLY A 101 14.62 6.15 0.34
CA GLY A 101 15.81 5.39 0.73
C GLY A 101 15.54 3.89 0.75
N PHE A 102 14.48 3.45 1.43
CA PHE A 102 14.07 2.06 1.45
C PHE A 102 13.65 1.53 0.07
N SER A 103 12.93 2.33 -0.72
CA SER A 103 12.53 1.94 -2.07
C SER A 103 13.75 1.73 -2.98
N SER A 104 14.75 2.59 -2.91
CA SER A 104 15.99 2.45 -3.68
C SER A 104 16.74 1.17 -3.30
N LEU A 105 16.83 0.88 -2.00
CA LEU A 105 17.46 -0.35 -1.49
C LEU A 105 16.66 -1.59 -1.93
N ALA A 106 15.33 -1.53 -1.85
CA ALA A 106 14.47 -2.63 -2.28
C ALA A 106 14.60 -2.91 -3.79
N VAL A 107 14.62 -1.87 -4.63
CA VAL A 107 14.81 -2.02 -6.07
C VAL A 107 16.18 -2.63 -6.39
N TRP A 108 17.24 -2.19 -5.69
CA TRP A 108 18.57 -2.78 -5.85
C TRP A 108 18.62 -4.26 -5.46
N ALA A 109 17.96 -4.64 -4.36
CA ALA A 109 17.94 -6.01 -3.86
C ALA A 109 17.00 -6.93 -4.65
N LEU A 110 16.00 -6.39 -5.35
CA LEU A 110 14.93 -7.14 -6.01
C LEU A 110 15.47 -8.15 -7.04
N GLY A 111 16.39 -7.73 -7.89
CA GLY A 111 16.96 -8.58 -8.93
C GLY A 111 17.70 -9.78 -8.37
N PRO A 112 18.69 -9.63 -7.49
CA PRO A 112 19.37 -10.72 -6.81
C PRO A 112 18.42 -11.62 -6.01
N PHE A 113 17.45 -11.04 -5.29
CA PHE A 113 16.48 -11.79 -4.49
C PHE A 113 15.61 -12.71 -5.35
N VAL A 114 15.04 -12.19 -6.44
CA VAL A 114 14.19 -12.97 -7.35
C VAL A 114 14.99 -14.07 -8.06
N LYS A 115 16.26 -13.79 -8.44
CA LYS A 115 17.14 -14.80 -9.03
C LYS A 115 17.46 -15.95 -8.07
N ALA A 116 17.65 -15.65 -6.78
CA ALA A 116 18.01 -16.65 -5.78
C ALA A 116 16.80 -17.45 -5.25
N SER A 117 15.66 -16.78 -5.03
CA SER A 117 14.53 -17.35 -4.31
C SER A 117 13.26 -17.50 -5.14
N GLY A 118 13.24 -16.95 -6.36
CA GLY A 118 12.08 -16.97 -7.24
C GLY A 118 11.03 -15.91 -6.93
N PHE A 119 10.09 -15.76 -7.85
CA PHE A 119 9.04 -14.72 -7.77
C PHE A 119 7.99 -15.04 -6.69
N THR A 120 7.70 -16.32 -6.45
CA THR A 120 6.81 -16.77 -5.40
C THR A 120 7.31 -16.35 -4.01
N ALA A 121 8.63 -16.50 -3.76
CA ALA A 121 9.22 -16.04 -2.49
C ALA A 121 9.10 -14.53 -2.30
N LEU A 122 9.21 -13.75 -3.38
CA LEU A 122 8.97 -12.31 -3.33
C LEU A 122 7.55 -11.99 -2.88
N LEU A 123 6.54 -12.63 -3.48
CA LEU A 123 5.14 -12.40 -3.12
C LEU A 123 4.84 -12.81 -1.68
N LEU A 124 5.41 -13.92 -1.20
CA LEU A 124 5.29 -14.33 0.20
C LEU A 124 5.96 -13.33 1.15
N THR A 125 7.11 -12.79 0.77
CA THR A 125 7.76 -11.72 1.54
C THR A 125 6.88 -10.47 1.61
N MET A 126 6.26 -10.08 0.51
CA MET A 126 5.29 -8.98 0.49
C MET A 126 4.06 -9.27 1.37
N ALA A 127 3.57 -10.52 1.39
CA ALA A 127 2.48 -10.93 2.26
C ALA A 127 2.87 -10.81 3.75
N VAL A 128 4.10 -11.16 4.11
CA VAL A 128 4.62 -10.99 5.49
C VAL A 128 4.68 -9.52 5.87
N ILE A 129 5.25 -8.67 5.00
CA ILE A 129 5.32 -7.22 5.24
C ILE A 129 3.91 -6.63 5.39
N ALA A 130 2.98 -6.99 4.52
CA ALA A 130 1.59 -6.55 4.61
C ALA A 130 0.91 -7.04 5.91
N SER A 131 1.23 -8.25 6.37
CA SER A 131 0.73 -8.78 7.66
C SER A 131 1.27 -8.01 8.86
N LEU A 132 2.55 -7.61 8.82
CA LEU A 132 3.13 -6.73 9.85
C LEU A 132 2.48 -5.35 9.82
N THR A 133 2.19 -4.82 8.63
CA THR A 133 1.44 -3.56 8.47
C THR A 133 0.03 -3.69 9.03
N LEU A 134 -0.67 -4.81 8.76
CA LEU A 134 -1.99 -5.09 9.31
C LEU A 134 -1.97 -5.12 10.84
N LEU A 135 -0.97 -5.76 11.41
CA LEU A 135 -0.76 -5.78 12.86
C LEU A 135 -0.55 -4.37 13.40
N ALA A 136 0.34 -3.58 12.80
CA ALA A 136 0.59 -2.20 13.20
C ALA A 136 -0.68 -1.33 13.12
N VAL A 137 -1.46 -1.45 12.03
CA VAL A 137 -2.73 -0.72 11.85
C VAL A 137 -3.77 -1.13 12.90
N SER A 138 -3.75 -2.36 13.36
CA SER A 138 -4.68 -2.84 14.40
C SER A 138 -4.50 -2.09 15.74
N PHE A 139 -3.33 -1.54 16.01
CA PHE A 139 -3.04 -0.73 17.19
C PHE A 139 -3.46 0.74 17.06
N LEU A 140 -3.84 1.22 15.86
CA LEU A 140 -4.38 2.58 15.71
C LEU A 140 -5.66 2.76 16.55
N PRO A 141 -5.91 3.99 17.06
CA PRO A 141 -7.14 4.32 17.74
C PRO A 141 -8.37 4.04 16.86
N ALA A 142 -9.47 3.61 17.48
CA ALA A 142 -10.70 3.32 16.74
C ALA A 142 -11.42 4.59 16.26
N ARG A 143 -11.11 5.74 16.87
CA ARG A 143 -11.60 7.07 16.51
C ARG A 143 -10.42 7.98 16.23
N ASP A 144 -10.56 8.81 15.22
CA ASP A 144 -9.57 9.85 14.93
C ASP A 144 -9.62 10.94 16.01
N PRO A 145 -8.51 11.65 16.26
CA PRO A 145 -8.51 12.80 17.15
C PRO A 145 -9.50 13.86 16.67
N GLU A 146 -10.21 14.49 17.59
CA GLU A 146 -11.03 15.65 17.23
C GLU A 146 -10.14 16.78 16.71
N PRO A 147 -10.58 17.52 15.66
CA PRO A 147 -9.84 18.70 15.22
C PRO A 147 -9.68 19.66 16.38
N THR A 148 -8.45 20.04 16.69
CA THR A 148 -8.19 21.07 17.69
C THR A 148 -8.89 22.35 17.24
N PRO A 149 -9.79 22.94 18.05
CA PRO A 149 -10.41 24.20 17.68
C PRO A 149 -9.32 25.28 17.49
N ALA A 150 -9.43 26.00 16.38
CA ALA A 150 -8.52 27.09 16.02
C ALA A 150 -8.66 28.28 16.96
#